data_aa506af7a403f0b578f7781324394a4c
#
_entry.id   aa506af7a403f0b578f7781324394a4c
#
_cell.length_a   1.000
_cell.length_b   1.000
_cell.length_c   1.000
_cell.angle_alpha   90.00
_cell.angle_beta   90.00
_cell.angle_gamma   90.00
#
_symmetry.space_group_name_H-M   'P 1'
#
loop_
_entity.id
_entity.type
_entity.pdbx_description
1 polymer ?
#
loop_
_entity_poly.entity_id
_entity_poly.type
_entity_poly.pdbx_seq_one_letter_code
_entity_poly.pdbx_strand_id
1 'polypeptide(L)'
;MKKVFLGMALAFSVSMAEKSGAFLGGGFQYSNLENQNTTRTPGSNNNTPINTSMFGSNQTAPAHQAQATYTPSVINTNNYGQMYGVDAMAGYKWFFGKTKRFGFRSCGYYSYNHANLSFVGSQLGIMEGASQVNNFTYGVGFDALYNFYESKEGYNTAGLFLGFGLGGDSFIVQGESYLKSQMHICNNTAGCSASMNTSYFQMPVEFGFRSNFSKHSGIEVGLKLPLFTNQFYKERGVDGSVDVFYKRNFSIYFNYMINF
;
A
#
# COMPACT_ATOMS: atom_id res chain seq x y z
N MET A 1 15.20 17.51 -26.26
CA MET A 1 14.91 17.03 -24.90
C MET A 1 16.08 16.31 -24.21
N LYS A 2 16.85 15.43 -24.88
CA LYS A 2 18.03 14.76 -24.27
C LYS A 2 19.16 15.69 -23.77
N LYS A 3 19.36 16.87 -24.40
CA LYS A 3 20.41 17.82 -24.02
C LYS A 3 20.07 18.67 -22.78
N VAL A 4 18.78 18.85 -22.47
CA VAL A 4 18.33 19.62 -21.29
C VAL A 4 18.50 18.79 -20.01
N PHE A 5 18.25 17.48 -20.06
CA PHE A 5 18.46 16.58 -18.93
C PHE A 5 19.95 16.44 -18.55
N LEU A 6 20.83 16.37 -19.54
CA LEU A 6 22.28 16.29 -19.32
C LEU A 6 22.84 17.61 -18.76
N GLY A 7 22.31 18.75 -19.17
CA GLY A 7 22.67 20.06 -18.64
C GLY A 7 22.25 20.26 -17.18
N MET A 8 21.10 19.72 -16.78
CA MET A 8 20.63 19.79 -15.40
C MET A 8 21.47 18.92 -14.46
N ALA A 9 21.93 17.74 -14.92
CA ALA A 9 22.81 16.88 -14.15
C ALA A 9 24.23 17.46 -13.97
N LEU A 10 24.73 18.25 -14.92
CA LEU A 10 26.05 18.87 -14.84
C LEU A 10 26.08 20.16 -14.01
N ALA A 11 24.96 20.87 -13.87
CA ALA A 11 24.88 22.10 -13.07
C ALA A 11 24.93 21.86 -11.55
N PHE A 12 24.69 20.63 -11.08
CA PHE A 12 24.73 20.24 -9.67
C PHE A 12 26.05 19.65 -9.19
N SER A 13 27.09 19.63 -10.02
CA SER A 13 28.40 19.08 -9.66
C SER A 13 29.27 20.00 -8.82
N VAL A 14 28.70 20.93 -8.07
CA VAL A 14 29.45 21.76 -7.12
C VAL A 14 29.63 20.97 -5.82
N SER A 15 30.81 20.42 -5.65
CA SER A 15 31.56 20.06 -4.45
C SER A 15 30.85 20.37 -3.12
N MET A 16 30.08 19.42 -2.60
CA MET A 16 29.67 19.45 -1.21
C MET A 16 29.92 18.08 -0.58
N ALA A 17 30.78 18.04 0.42
CA ALA A 17 30.76 16.96 1.40
C ALA A 17 29.35 16.76 1.89
N GLU A 18 28.96 15.54 2.23
CA GLU A 18 27.59 15.17 2.59
C GLU A 18 27.07 15.86 3.86
N LYS A 19 26.89 17.16 3.80
CA LYS A 19 26.44 17.94 4.95
C LYS A 19 25.03 18.45 4.78
N SER A 20 24.71 18.92 3.62
CA SER A 20 23.38 19.33 3.19
C SER A 20 23.41 19.30 1.67
N GLY A 21 22.38 18.76 1.04
CA GLY A 21 22.36 18.64 -0.41
C GLY A 21 21.13 17.90 -0.92
N ALA A 22 20.92 18.02 -2.22
CA ALA A 22 19.92 17.24 -2.93
C ALA A 22 20.32 15.77 -3.01
N PHE A 23 19.36 14.91 -3.13
CA PHE A 23 19.60 13.49 -3.32
C PHE A 23 18.54 12.85 -4.22
N LEU A 24 18.92 11.73 -4.81
CA LEU A 24 18.04 10.82 -5.53
C LEU A 24 18.29 9.42 -4.99
N GLY A 25 17.24 8.68 -4.69
CA GLY A 25 17.30 7.29 -4.25
C GLY A 25 16.41 6.41 -5.09
N GLY A 26 16.81 5.15 -5.22
CA GLY A 26 15.99 4.15 -5.87
C GLY A 26 16.46 2.75 -5.56
N GLY A 27 15.53 1.80 -5.53
CA GLY A 27 15.85 0.44 -5.16
C GLY A 27 14.67 -0.50 -5.18
N PHE A 28 14.77 -1.53 -4.35
CA PHE A 28 13.78 -2.60 -4.26
C PHE A 28 13.03 -2.55 -2.94
N GLN A 29 11.78 -2.97 -2.99
CA GLN A 29 10.90 -3.04 -1.85
C GLN A 29 10.22 -4.41 -1.77
N TYR A 30 10.20 -4.96 -0.56
CA TYR A 30 9.37 -6.10 -0.18
C TYR A 30 8.27 -5.62 0.76
N SER A 31 7.03 -6.03 0.55
CA SER A 31 5.91 -5.66 1.40
C SER A 31 5.03 -6.86 1.72
N ASN A 32 4.40 -6.85 2.87
CA ASN A 32 3.35 -7.81 3.23
C ASN A 32 1.99 -7.16 3.04
N LEU A 33 1.13 -7.81 2.26
CA LEU A 33 -0.25 -7.41 2.01
C LEU A 33 -1.20 -8.31 2.78
N GLU A 34 -2.19 -7.71 3.40
CA GLU A 34 -3.33 -8.37 4.01
C GLU A 34 -4.61 -7.96 3.29
N ASN A 35 -5.41 -8.94 2.92
CA ASN A 35 -6.78 -8.76 2.45
C ASN A 35 -7.72 -9.35 3.48
N GLN A 36 -8.59 -8.54 4.03
CA GLN A 36 -9.61 -8.95 4.98
C GLN A 36 -10.99 -8.80 4.36
N ASN A 37 -11.76 -9.90 4.33
CA ASN A 37 -13.13 -9.92 3.86
C ASN A 37 -14.04 -10.25 5.02
N THR A 38 -15.09 -9.46 5.20
CA THR A 38 -16.14 -9.69 6.19
C THR A 38 -17.48 -9.74 5.48
N THR A 39 -18.14 -10.90 5.54
CA THR A 39 -19.50 -11.09 5.04
C THR A 39 -20.44 -11.31 6.22
N ARG A 40 -21.52 -10.55 6.28
CA ARG A 40 -22.55 -10.68 7.32
C ARG A 40 -23.89 -10.96 6.66
N THR A 41 -24.50 -12.07 7.06
CA THR A 41 -25.86 -12.43 6.62
C THR A 41 -26.81 -12.25 7.81
N PRO A 42 -27.85 -11.44 7.70
CA PRO A 42 -28.85 -11.31 8.76
C PRO A 42 -29.62 -12.63 8.90
N GLY A 43 -30.03 -12.96 10.11
CA GLY A 43 -30.98 -14.04 10.34
C GLY A 43 -32.36 -13.66 9.78
N SER A 44 -33.00 -14.55 9.06
CA SER A 44 -34.36 -14.37 8.59
C SER A 44 -35.30 -15.32 9.34
N ASN A 45 -36.29 -14.76 10.01
CA ASN A 45 -37.39 -15.52 10.60
C ASN A 45 -38.62 -15.58 9.68
N ASN A 46 -38.54 -15.02 8.48
CA ASN A 46 -39.67 -14.92 7.55
C ASN A 46 -39.46 -15.91 6.38
N ASN A 47 -40.54 -16.61 6.02
CA ASN A 47 -40.66 -17.57 4.92
C ASN A 47 -40.52 -16.94 3.51
N THR A 48 -39.79 -15.87 3.35
CA THR A 48 -39.47 -15.31 2.03
C THR A 48 -38.27 -16.05 1.46
N PRO A 49 -38.37 -16.64 0.28
CA PRO A 49 -37.22 -17.30 -0.35
C PRO A 49 -36.14 -16.22 -0.58
N ILE A 50 -34.98 -16.40 0.05
CA ILE A 50 -33.82 -15.57 -0.20
C ILE A 50 -33.38 -15.86 -1.65
N ASN A 51 -33.40 -14.81 -2.47
CA ASN A 51 -32.89 -14.92 -3.82
C ASN A 51 -31.36 -14.96 -3.77
N THR A 52 -30.80 -16.15 -3.67
CA THR A 52 -29.35 -16.39 -3.65
C THR A 52 -28.62 -16.03 -4.95
N SER A 53 -29.31 -15.42 -5.90
CA SER A 53 -28.72 -15.01 -7.18
C SER A 53 -27.66 -13.90 -7.04
N MET A 54 -27.57 -13.20 -5.91
CA MET A 54 -26.46 -12.27 -5.62
C MET A 54 -25.12 -12.97 -5.42
N PHE A 55 -25.13 -14.28 -5.08
CA PHE A 55 -23.90 -15.03 -4.76
C PHE A 55 -23.49 -16.07 -5.80
N GLY A 56 -23.94 -15.90 -7.04
CA GLY A 56 -23.35 -16.59 -8.21
C GLY A 56 -23.51 -18.13 -8.26
N SER A 57 -24.45 -18.74 -7.54
CA SER A 57 -24.76 -20.16 -7.72
C SER A 57 -26.08 -20.35 -8.47
N ASN A 58 -26.00 -20.61 -9.77
CA ASN A 58 -27.11 -21.14 -10.59
C ASN A 58 -27.43 -22.58 -10.15
N GLN A 59 -27.99 -22.77 -8.96
CA GLN A 59 -28.61 -24.04 -8.62
C GLN A 59 -30.10 -23.81 -8.45
N THR A 60 -30.86 -24.17 -9.47
CA THR A 60 -32.29 -24.43 -9.39
C THR A 60 -32.51 -25.64 -8.48
N ALA A 61 -32.67 -25.41 -7.20
CA ALA A 61 -33.11 -26.46 -6.29
C ALA A 61 -34.62 -26.69 -6.48
N PRO A 62 -35.09 -27.97 -6.54
CA PRO A 62 -36.51 -28.25 -6.57
C PRO A 62 -37.19 -27.76 -5.31
N ALA A 63 -38.39 -27.23 -5.46
CA ALA A 63 -39.21 -26.68 -4.38
C ALA A 63 -39.63 -27.77 -3.35
N HIS A 64 -38.73 -28.10 -2.43
CA HIS A 64 -39.08 -28.68 -1.18
C HIS A 64 -39.09 -27.59 -0.13
N GLN A 65 -40.26 -27.31 0.44
CA GLN A 65 -40.47 -26.39 1.56
C GLN A 65 -39.80 -26.99 2.82
N ALA A 66 -38.47 -26.80 2.91
CA ALA A 66 -37.78 -26.93 4.17
C ALA A 66 -37.76 -25.54 4.79
N GLN A 67 -38.41 -25.37 5.93
CA GLN A 67 -38.30 -24.18 6.78
C GLN A 67 -36.84 -24.02 7.21
N ALA A 68 -36.02 -23.38 6.40
CA ALA A 68 -34.64 -23.08 6.77
C ALA A 68 -34.64 -21.86 7.69
N THR A 69 -34.52 -22.10 8.98
CA THR A 69 -34.21 -21.02 9.95
C THR A 69 -32.79 -20.60 9.71
N TYR A 70 -32.57 -19.48 9.03
CA TYR A 70 -31.24 -18.90 8.84
C TYR A 70 -30.81 -18.21 10.13
N THR A 71 -29.79 -18.75 10.78
CA THR A 71 -29.11 -18.06 11.88
C THR A 71 -28.22 -16.96 11.31
N PRO A 72 -28.17 -15.77 11.96
CA PRO A 72 -27.27 -14.71 11.56
C PRO A 72 -25.83 -15.24 11.55
N SER A 73 -25.11 -15.05 10.45
CA SER A 73 -23.73 -15.49 10.32
C SER A 73 -22.79 -14.33 9.99
N VAL A 74 -21.61 -14.36 10.59
CA VAL A 74 -20.50 -13.47 10.27
C VAL A 74 -19.32 -14.31 9.87
N ILE A 75 -18.89 -14.15 8.62
CA ILE A 75 -17.74 -14.86 8.09
C ILE A 75 -16.64 -13.86 7.85
N ASN A 76 -15.50 -14.07 8.51
CA ASN A 76 -14.28 -13.29 8.34
C ASN A 76 -13.22 -14.16 7.67
N THR A 77 -12.64 -13.67 6.59
CA THR A 77 -11.56 -14.34 5.88
C THR A 77 -10.39 -13.39 5.75
N ASN A 78 -9.22 -13.79 6.22
CA ASN A 78 -7.98 -13.04 6.09
C ASN A 78 -7.04 -13.78 5.16
N ASN A 79 -6.60 -13.12 4.11
CA ASN A 79 -5.62 -13.63 3.16
C ASN A 79 -4.38 -12.76 3.22
N TYR A 80 -3.22 -13.39 3.13
CA TYR A 80 -1.93 -12.70 3.14
C TYR A 80 -1.20 -12.92 1.83
N GLY A 81 -0.53 -11.89 1.34
CA GLY A 81 0.28 -11.94 0.14
C GLY A 81 1.63 -11.24 0.33
N GLN A 82 2.58 -11.69 -0.45
CA GLN A 82 3.89 -11.07 -0.54
C GLN A 82 3.92 -10.17 -1.77
N MET A 83 4.37 -8.93 -1.58
CA MET A 83 4.53 -7.95 -2.65
C MET A 83 6.01 -7.67 -2.88
N TYR A 84 6.37 -7.58 -4.14
CA TYR A 84 7.71 -7.18 -4.56
C TYR A 84 7.59 -5.96 -5.46
N GLY A 85 8.50 -5.02 -5.31
CA GLY A 85 8.41 -3.80 -6.07
C GLY A 85 9.66 -2.97 -6.10
N VAL A 86 9.49 -1.76 -6.60
CA VAL A 86 10.54 -0.76 -6.71
C VAL A 86 10.15 0.48 -5.92
N ASP A 87 11.16 1.14 -5.36
CA ASP A 87 11.04 2.38 -4.60
C ASP A 87 11.91 3.45 -5.24
N ALA A 88 11.42 4.67 -5.27
CA ALA A 88 12.14 5.84 -5.75
C ALA A 88 11.85 7.04 -4.85
N MET A 89 12.87 7.83 -4.55
CA MET A 89 12.73 9.05 -3.76
C MET A 89 13.70 10.13 -4.25
N ALA A 90 13.28 11.37 -4.10
CA ALA A 90 14.13 12.53 -4.40
C ALA A 90 13.81 13.66 -3.43
N GLY A 91 14.84 14.40 -3.01
CA GLY A 91 14.62 15.45 -2.04
C GLY A 91 15.87 16.19 -1.63
N TYR A 92 15.81 16.77 -0.46
CA TYR A 92 16.89 17.56 0.10
C TYR A 92 17.13 17.19 1.58
N LYS A 93 18.40 17.15 1.98
CA LYS A 93 18.87 16.91 3.35
C LYS A 93 19.52 18.17 3.92
N TRP A 94 19.19 18.48 5.15
CA TRP A 94 19.80 19.58 5.93
C TRP A 94 20.45 19.01 7.18
N PHE A 95 21.73 19.31 7.39
CA PHE A 95 22.45 18.93 8.60
C PHE A 95 22.81 20.17 9.43
N PHE A 96 22.61 20.07 10.74
CA PHE A 96 22.73 21.19 11.68
C PHE A 96 23.97 21.08 12.57
N GLY A 97 24.42 22.25 13.05
CA GLY A 97 25.50 22.36 13.99
C GLY A 97 26.91 22.11 13.43
N LYS A 98 27.92 22.30 14.27
CA LYS A 98 29.32 22.10 13.89
C LYS A 98 29.66 20.62 13.65
N THR A 99 29.04 19.72 14.40
CA THR A 99 29.28 18.28 14.31
C THR A 99 28.46 17.60 13.20
N LYS A 100 27.43 18.27 12.66
CA LYS A 100 26.55 17.74 11.60
C LYS A 100 26.01 16.32 11.82
N ARG A 101 25.84 15.94 13.09
CA ARG A 101 25.30 14.64 13.46
C ARG A 101 23.80 14.55 13.32
N PHE A 102 23.12 15.69 13.52
CA PHE A 102 21.67 15.77 13.39
C PHE A 102 21.29 16.49 12.11
N GLY A 103 20.32 15.94 11.42
CA GLY A 103 19.79 16.50 10.19
C GLY A 103 18.29 16.29 10.06
N PHE A 104 17.75 16.90 9.03
CA PHE A 104 16.38 16.76 8.59
C PHE A 104 16.36 16.47 7.10
N ARG A 105 15.46 15.64 6.65
CA ARG A 105 15.26 15.34 5.24
C ARG A 105 13.81 15.58 4.86
N SER A 106 13.59 16.17 3.68
CA SER A 106 12.29 16.20 3.01
C SER A 106 12.44 15.59 1.63
N CYS A 107 11.54 14.72 1.26
CA CYS A 107 11.58 14.02 -0.03
C CYS A 107 10.17 13.82 -0.62
N GLY A 108 10.10 13.79 -1.96
CA GLY A 108 9.03 13.11 -2.66
C GLY A 108 9.37 11.63 -2.82
N TYR A 109 8.41 10.75 -2.63
CA TYR A 109 8.58 9.31 -2.83
C TYR A 109 7.51 8.73 -3.73
N TYR A 110 7.88 7.66 -4.43
CA TYR A 110 6.99 6.86 -5.25
C TYR A 110 7.42 5.41 -5.17
N SER A 111 6.47 4.49 -4.96
CA SER A 111 6.75 3.06 -5.03
C SER A 111 5.66 2.30 -5.78
N TYR A 112 6.08 1.27 -6.49
CA TYR A 112 5.22 0.31 -7.15
C TYR A 112 5.49 -1.08 -6.59
N ASN A 113 4.44 -1.80 -6.23
CA ASN A 113 4.51 -3.16 -5.72
C ASN A 113 3.51 -4.05 -6.43
N HIS A 114 3.89 -5.31 -6.65
CA HIS A 114 3.07 -6.35 -7.25
C HIS A 114 2.98 -7.56 -6.34
N ALA A 115 1.78 -8.10 -6.19
CA ALA A 115 1.53 -9.32 -5.43
C ALA A 115 0.62 -10.28 -6.20
N ASN A 116 0.83 -11.57 -5.97
CA ASN A 116 -0.12 -12.62 -6.29
C ASN A 116 -0.73 -13.11 -4.97
N LEU A 117 -2.02 -12.88 -4.78
CA LEU A 117 -2.79 -13.39 -3.65
C LEU A 117 -3.45 -14.70 -4.04
N SER A 118 -3.24 -15.74 -3.25
CA SER A 118 -4.01 -16.97 -3.38
C SER A 118 -5.30 -16.82 -2.58
N PHE A 119 -6.44 -16.74 -3.26
CA PHE A 119 -7.75 -16.82 -2.62
C PHE A 119 -8.11 -18.28 -2.40
N VAL A 120 -8.12 -18.70 -1.15
CA VAL A 120 -8.62 -20.02 -0.77
C VAL A 120 -10.11 -19.88 -0.43
N GLY A 121 -10.96 -20.34 -1.35
CA GLY A 121 -12.41 -20.39 -1.13
C GLY A 121 -13.11 -19.06 -1.35
N SER A 122 -13.67 -18.87 -2.52
CA SER A 122 -14.46 -17.72 -2.85
C SER A 122 -15.87 -17.85 -2.29
N GLN A 123 -16.16 -17.16 -1.19
CA GLN A 123 -17.55 -16.98 -0.76
C GLN A 123 -18.26 -15.84 -1.54
N LEU A 124 -17.52 -15.07 -2.34
CA LEU A 124 -18.03 -13.97 -3.14
C LEU A 124 -18.16 -14.31 -4.64
N GLY A 125 -18.00 -15.57 -5.05
CA GLY A 125 -18.00 -15.94 -6.47
C GLY A 125 -16.85 -15.34 -7.29
N ILE A 126 -15.91 -14.64 -6.64
CA ILE A 126 -14.74 -14.05 -7.27
C ILE A 126 -13.68 -15.14 -7.42
N MET A 127 -13.55 -15.64 -8.63
CA MET A 127 -12.54 -16.53 -9.19
C MET A 127 -11.70 -17.34 -8.16
N GLU A 128 -11.86 -18.63 -8.19
CA GLU A 128 -10.85 -19.56 -7.64
C GLU A 128 -9.56 -19.34 -8.42
N GLY A 129 -8.52 -18.82 -7.77
CA GLY A 129 -7.21 -18.60 -8.38
C GLY A 129 -6.39 -17.51 -7.71
N ALA A 130 -5.18 -17.31 -8.21
CA ALA A 130 -4.32 -16.23 -7.79
C ALA A 130 -4.88 -14.89 -8.29
N SER A 131 -5.22 -13.98 -7.39
CA SER A 131 -5.58 -12.61 -7.74
C SER A 131 -4.34 -11.75 -7.75
N GLN A 132 -4.15 -11.00 -8.84
CA GLN A 132 -3.07 -10.03 -8.94
C GLN A 132 -3.48 -8.71 -8.30
N VAL A 133 -2.60 -8.17 -7.48
CA VAL A 133 -2.76 -6.88 -6.83
C VAL A 133 -1.55 -6.03 -7.14
N ASN A 134 -1.79 -4.88 -7.74
CA ASN A 134 -0.79 -3.83 -7.92
C ASN A 134 -1.07 -2.72 -6.91
N ASN A 135 -0.01 -2.23 -6.28
CA ASN A 135 -0.08 -1.17 -5.30
C ASN A 135 0.87 -0.04 -5.69
N PHE A 136 0.37 1.17 -5.66
CA PHE A 136 1.12 2.40 -5.91
C PHE A 136 1.07 3.27 -4.68
N THR A 137 2.23 3.67 -4.17
CA THR A 137 2.34 4.60 -3.05
C THR A 137 3.11 5.83 -3.48
N TYR A 138 2.63 7.00 -3.15
CA TYR A 138 3.25 8.27 -3.52
C TYR A 138 2.98 9.33 -2.47
N GLY A 139 3.89 10.28 -2.33
CA GLY A 139 3.71 11.37 -1.37
C GLY A 139 4.98 12.14 -1.08
N VAL A 140 4.95 12.83 0.06
CA VAL A 140 6.08 13.57 0.62
C VAL A 140 6.47 12.96 1.97
N GLY A 141 7.76 12.85 2.20
CA GLY A 141 8.34 12.31 3.43
C GLY A 141 9.14 13.35 4.18
N PHE A 142 9.19 13.19 5.50
CA PHE A 142 9.92 14.05 6.44
C PHE A 142 10.62 13.20 7.47
N ASP A 143 11.96 13.26 7.52
CA ASP A 143 12.78 12.41 8.37
C ASP A 143 13.73 13.22 9.23
N ALA A 144 13.88 12.81 10.46
CA ALA A 144 15.00 13.15 11.31
C ALA A 144 16.16 12.19 11.02
N LEU A 145 17.34 12.76 10.84
CA LEU A 145 18.56 12.03 10.52
C LEU A 145 19.54 12.13 11.69
N TYR A 146 20.17 11.01 12.05
CA TYR A 146 21.20 10.97 13.06
C TYR A 146 22.41 10.18 12.57
N ASN A 147 23.57 10.85 12.42
CA ASN A 147 24.83 10.21 12.06
C ASN A 147 25.62 9.87 13.34
N PHE A 148 25.77 8.59 13.65
CA PHE A 148 26.59 8.12 14.77
C PHE A 148 28.05 7.93 14.39
N TYR A 149 28.35 7.78 13.10
CA TYR A 149 29.69 7.68 12.56
C TYR A 149 29.91 8.66 11.41
N GLU A 150 31.06 9.33 11.42
CA GLU A 150 31.52 10.20 10.33
C GLU A 150 33.05 10.06 10.23
N SER A 151 33.56 9.82 9.02
CA SER A 151 35.00 9.77 8.76
C SER A 151 35.62 11.16 8.87
N LYS A 152 36.93 11.24 9.12
CA LYS A 152 37.68 12.52 9.18
C LYS A 152 37.52 13.36 7.93
N GLU A 153 37.32 12.73 6.79
CA GLU A 153 37.11 13.39 5.50
C GLU A 153 35.64 13.84 5.26
N GLY A 154 34.71 13.43 6.13
CA GLY A 154 33.29 13.79 6.08
C GLY A 154 32.47 13.10 4.98
N TYR A 155 33.02 12.10 4.27
CA TYR A 155 32.32 11.45 3.17
C TYR A 155 31.68 10.13 3.58
N ASN A 156 32.39 9.35 4.39
CA ASN A 156 31.87 8.07 4.87
C ASN A 156 31.08 8.35 6.15
N THR A 157 29.80 8.12 6.08
CA THR A 157 28.90 8.32 7.22
C THR A 157 28.06 7.07 7.43
N ALA A 158 27.71 6.81 8.68
CA ALA A 158 26.71 5.84 9.03
C ALA A 158 25.75 6.44 10.05
N GLY A 159 24.47 6.19 9.86
CA GLY A 159 23.43 6.83 10.68
C GLY A 159 22.10 6.10 10.63
N LEU A 160 21.19 6.67 11.37
CA LEU A 160 19.80 6.26 11.47
C LEU A 160 18.92 7.36 10.88
N PHE A 161 17.73 6.96 10.47
CA PHE A 161 16.64 7.90 10.19
C PHE A 161 15.36 7.41 10.82
N LEU A 162 14.50 8.35 11.14
CA LEU A 162 13.14 8.13 11.63
C LEU A 162 12.26 9.24 11.06
N GLY A 163 11.14 8.87 10.47
CA GLY A 163 10.27 9.85 9.87
C GLY A 163 8.87 9.34 9.58
N PHE A 164 8.15 10.14 8.84
CA PHE A 164 6.81 9.82 8.37
C PHE A 164 6.59 10.40 6.97
N GLY A 165 5.67 9.76 6.25
CA GLY A 165 5.20 10.25 4.95
C GLY A 165 3.75 10.73 5.03
N LEU A 166 3.37 11.59 4.09
CA LEU A 166 1.99 12.00 3.83
C LEU A 166 1.74 11.81 2.34
N GLY A 167 0.70 11.03 2.00
CA GLY A 167 0.47 10.76 0.59
C GLY A 167 -0.74 9.90 0.30
N GLY A 168 -0.72 9.25 -0.84
CA GLY A 168 -1.74 8.34 -1.30
C GLY A 168 -1.22 6.91 -1.43
N ASP A 169 -2.13 5.99 -1.26
CA ASP A 169 -1.91 4.56 -1.51
C ASP A 169 -3.07 4.07 -2.39
N SER A 170 -2.75 3.45 -3.52
CA SER A 170 -3.72 3.03 -4.53
C SER A 170 -3.56 1.56 -4.83
N PHE A 171 -4.68 0.83 -4.87
CA PHE A 171 -4.72 -0.57 -5.22
C PHE A 171 -5.46 -0.78 -6.55
N ILE A 172 -4.85 -1.55 -7.45
CA ILE A 172 -5.47 -2.07 -8.66
C ILE A 172 -5.52 -3.59 -8.51
N VAL A 173 -6.71 -4.14 -8.42
CA VAL A 173 -6.94 -5.55 -8.12
C VAL A 173 -7.54 -6.23 -9.34
N GLN A 174 -7.06 -7.43 -9.66
CA GLN A 174 -7.70 -8.27 -10.67
C GLN A 174 -9.15 -8.56 -10.23
N GLY A 175 -10.12 -8.40 -11.13
CA GLY A 175 -11.53 -8.50 -10.79
C GLY A 175 -12.20 -7.17 -10.38
N GLU A 176 -11.48 -6.05 -10.38
CA GLU A 176 -12.04 -4.73 -10.12
C GLU A 176 -13.27 -4.43 -10.98
N SER A 177 -13.24 -4.81 -12.25
CA SER A 177 -14.37 -4.65 -13.17
C SER A 177 -15.61 -5.42 -12.74
N TYR A 178 -15.42 -6.61 -12.16
CA TYR A 178 -16.50 -7.41 -11.60
C TYR A 178 -17.13 -6.73 -10.38
N LEU A 179 -16.31 -6.26 -9.45
CA LEU A 179 -16.78 -5.52 -8.26
C LEU A 179 -17.50 -4.22 -8.65
N LYS A 180 -17.03 -3.52 -9.69
CA LYS A 180 -17.72 -2.34 -10.23
C LYS A 180 -19.10 -2.70 -10.80
N SER A 181 -19.21 -3.83 -11.48
CA SER A 181 -20.50 -4.31 -11.99
C SER A 181 -21.45 -4.67 -10.86
N GLN A 182 -20.97 -5.36 -9.82
CA GLN A 182 -21.76 -5.67 -8.63
C GLN A 182 -22.22 -4.40 -7.90
N MET A 183 -21.33 -3.44 -7.73
CA MET A 183 -21.65 -2.12 -7.16
C MET A 183 -22.77 -1.43 -7.96
N HIS A 184 -22.70 -1.46 -9.28
CA HIS A 184 -23.72 -0.86 -10.13
C HIS A 184 -25.07 -1.58 -9.98
N ILE A 185 -25.10 -2.91 -9.96
CA ILE A 185 -26.31 -3.71 -9.76
C ILE A 185 -26.92 -3.39 -8.39
N CYS A 186 -26.12 -3.41 -7.32
CA CYS A 186 -26.56 -3.10 -5.98
C CYS A 186 -27.17 -1.69 -5.88
N ASN A 187 -26.50 -0.68 -6.41
CA ASN A 187 -26.97 0.72 -6.34
C ASN A 187 -28.23 0.98 -7.16
N ASN A 188 -28.57 0.11 -8.11
CA ASN A 188 -29.84 0.15 -8.86
C ASN A 188 -30.94 -0.72 -8.23
N THR A 189 -30.65 -1.43 -7.14
CA THR A 189 -31.60 -2.27 -6.42
C THR A 189 -32.09 -1.54 -5.15
N ALA A 190 -33.38 -1.50 -4.94
CA ALA A 190 -33.96 -0.87 -3.76
C ALA A 190 -33.45 -1.52 -2.47
N GLY A 191 -32.98 -0.71 -1.54
CA GLY A 191 -32.45 -1.17 -0.25
C GLY A 191 -30.99 -1.69 -0.29
N CYS A 192 -30.31 -1.54 -1.43
CA CYS A 192 -28.89 -1.87 -1.56
C CYS A 192 -28.05 -0.60 -1.82
N SER A 193 -26.86 -0.53 -1.21
CA SER A 193 -25.88 0.53 -1.42
C SER A 193 -24.48 -0.06 -1.41
N ALA A 194 -23.70 0.22 -2.43
CA ALA A 194 -22.32 -0.24 -2.53
C ALA A 194 -21.39 0.90 -2.95
N SER A 195 -20.16 0.84 -2.46
CA SER A 195 -19.09 1.79 -2.79
C SER A 195 -17.75 1.09 -2.91
N MET A 196 -16.89 1.62 -3.75
CA MET A 196 -15.53 1.11 -3.96
C MET A 196 -14.52 2.26 -3.89
N ASN A 197 -13.40 2.02 -3.21
CA ASN A 197 -12.36 3.01 -2.96
C ASN A 197 -10.99 2.43 -3.32
N THR A 198 -10.51 2.75 -4.50
CA THR A 198 -9.23 2.23 -5.02
C THR A 198 -8.03 3.02 -4.52
N SER A 199 -8.23 4.24 -4.05
CA SER A 199 -7.17 5.14 -3.56
C SER A 199 -7.59 5.78 -2.25
N TYR A 200 -6.67 5.89 -1.31
CA TYR A 200 -6.93 6.49 -0.01
C TYR A 200 -5.69 7.23 0.51
N PHE A 201 -5.91 8.10 1.48
CA PHE A 201 -4.82 8.77 2.18
C PHE A 201 -4.05 7.80 3.04
N GLN A 202 -2.71 7.88 2.97
CA GLN A 202 -1.82 7.05 3.76
C GLN A 202 -0.76 7.90 4.45
N MET A 203 -0.45 7.52 5.68
CA MET A 203 0.64 8.08 6.48
C MET A 203 1.54 6.93 6.93
N PRO A 204 2.59 6.56 6.17
CA PRO A 204 3.58 5.61 6.63
C PRO A 204 4.51 6.26 7.66
N VAL A 205 4.83 5.54 8.71
CA VAL A 205 5.99 5.82 9.57
C VAL A 205 7.16 5.01 9.03
N GLU A 206 8.34 5.62 8.95
CA GLU A 206 9.53 4.95 8.43
C GLU A 206 10.74 5.15 9.34
N PHE A 207 11.58 4.13 9.40
CA PHE A 207 12.84 4.18 10.12
C PHE A 207 13.83 3.18 9.54
N GLY A 208 15.11 3.42 9.74
CA GLY A 208 16.13 2.53 9.22
C GLY A 208 17.54 3.03 9.38
N PHE A 209 18.41 2.37 8.63
CA PHE A 209 19.83 2.65 8.56
C PHE A 209 20.18 3.31 7.24
N ARG A 210 21.12 4.24 7.32
CA ARG A 210 21.74 4.87 6.15
C ARG A 210 23.25 4.82 6.27
N SER A 211 23.91 4.64 5.14
CA SER A 211 25.37 4.69 5.08
C SER A 211 25.82 5.29 3.75
N ASN A 212 26.71 6.26 3.82
CA ASN A 212 27.41 6.77 2.64
C ASN A 212 28.85 6.27 2.66
N PHE A 213 29.29 5.75 1.54
CA PHE A 213 30.64 5.25 1.34
C PHE A 213 31.45 6.11 0.38
N SER A 214 30.83 7.16 -0.16
CA SER A 214 31.51 8.22 -0.92
C SER A 214 30.72 9.52 -0.82
N LYS A 215 31.28 10.60 -1.42
CA LYS A 215 30.59 11.89 -1.53
C LYS A 215 29.22 11.81 -2.18
N HIS A 216 29.11 10.95 -3.18
CA HIS A 216 27.96 10.90 -4.07
C HIS A 216 27.17 9.60 -3.97
N SER A 217 27.62 8.62 -3.16
CA SER A 217 27.03 7.30 -3.15
C SER A 217 26.77 6.81 -1.73
N GLY A 218 25.59 6.27 -1.52
CA GLY A 218 25.18 5.68 -0.26
C GLY A 218 24.14 4.59 -0.46
N ILE A 219 23.79 3.96 0.63
CA ILE A 219 22.71 2.98 0.71
C ILE A 219 21.80 3.30 1.89
N GLU A 220 20.54 2.98 1.74
CA GLU A 220 19.55 3.01 2.82
C GLU A 220 18.79 1.70 2.89
N VAL A 221 18.59 1.20 4.11
CA VAL A 221 17.73 0.06 4.40
C VAL A 221 16.72 0.52 5.44
N GLY A 222 15.45 0.42 5.12
CA GLY A 222 14.41 0.92 6.00
C GLY A 222 13.17 0.04 6.05
N LEU A 223 12.39 0.29 7.07
CA LEU A 223 11.06 -0.28 7.31
C LEU A 223 10.05 0.85 7.23
N LYS A 224 9.00 0.66 6.42
CA LYS A 224 7.81 1.53 6.33
C LYS A 224 6.62 0.81 6.95
N LEU A 225 5.92 1.47 7.86
CA LEU A 225 4.71 0.98 8.53
C LEU A 225 3.54 1.87 8.15
N PRO A 226 2.72 1.49 7.17
CA PRO A 226 1.50 2.20 6.80
C PRO A 226 0.49 2.18 7.95
N LEU A 227 -0.04 3.35 8.35
CA LEU A 227 -0.92 3.44 9.52
C LEU A 227 -2.38 3.20 9.20
N PHE A 228 -2.82 3.47 7.96
CA PHE A 228 -4.23 3.37 7.59
C PHE A 228 -4.53 2.13 6.77
N THR A 229 -5.78 1.66 6.89
CA THR A 229 -6.31 0.52 6.14
C THR A 229 -7.32 1.02 5.11
N ASN A 230 -7.24 0.51 3.88
CA ASN A 230 -8.20 0.83 2.84
C ASN A 230 -9.44 -0.06 2.95
N GLN A 231 -10.61 0.54 3.10
CA GLN A 231 -11.88 -0.13 2.82
C GLN A 231 -12.13 -0.09 1.30
N PHE A 232 -11.59 -1.10 0.60
CA PHE A 232 -11.60 -1.17 -0.84
C PHE A 232 -13.01 -1.31 -1.42
N TYR A 233 -13.83 -2.20 -0.82
CA TYR A 233 -15.22 -2.41 -1.23
C TYR A 233 -16.12 -2.49 -0.01
N LYS A 234 -17.28 -1.89 -0.11
CA LYS A 234 -18.33 -1.91 0.91
C LYS A 234 -19.67 -2.08 0.24
N GLU A 235 -20.46 -3.05 0.70
CA GLU A 235 -21.82 -3.29 0.25
C GLU A 235 -22.75 -3.45 1.44
N ARG A 236 -23.92 -2.88 1.35
CA ARG A 236 -24.99 -2.96 2.34
C ARG A 236 -26.29 -3.23 1.63
N GLY A 237 -26.86 -4.42 1.82
CA GLY A 237 -28.12 -4.85 1.25
C GLY A 237 -29.08 -5.32 2.35
N VAL A 238 -30.32 -5.57 1.97
CA VAL A 238 -31.34 -6.14 2.85
C VAL A 238 -30.92 -7.56 3.30
N ASP A 239 -30.27 -8.30 2.40
CA ASP A 239 -29.85 -9.68 2.60
C ASP A 239 -28.46 -9.82 3.24
N GLY A 240 -27.82 -8.69 3.59
CA GLY A 240 -26.51 -8.72 4.25
C GLY A 240 -25.57 -7.60 3.88
N SER A 241 -24.33 -7.75 4.32
CA SER A 241 -23.28 -6.79 4.03
C SER A 241 -21.95 -7.46 3.74
N VAL A 242 -21.18 -6.82 2.87
CA VAL A 242 -19.84 -7.26 2.50
C VAL A 242 -18.87 -6.08 2.69
N ASP A 243 -17.76 -6.36 3.36
CA ASP A 243 -16.65 -5.44 3.55
C ASP A 243 -15.36 -6.10 3.07
N VAL A 244 -14.64 -5.44 2.18
CA VAL A 244 -13.33 -5.88 1.67
C VAL A 244 -12.31 -4.82 2.02
N PHE A 245 -11.29 -5.21 2.76
CA PHE A 245 -10.19 -4.34 3.15
C PHE A 245 -8.87 -4.80 2.53
N TYR A 246 -8.06 -3.84 2.12
CA TYR A 246 -6.66 -4.07 1.78
C TYR A 246 -5.78 -3.24 2.71
N LYS A 247 -4.77 -3.88 3.25
CA LYS A 247 -3.79 -3.26 4.13
C LYS A 247 -2.40 -3.77 3.79
N ARG A 248 -1.48 -2.86 3.62
CA ARG A 248 -0.08 -3.18 3.62
C ARG A 248 0.43 -3.11 5.06
N ASN A 249 0.85 -4.24 5.63
CA ASN A 249 1.23 -4.32 7.03
C ASN A 249 2.58 -3.65 7.28
N PHE A 250 3.55 -3.94 6.40
CA PHE A 250 4.87 -3.33 6.43
C PHE A 250 5.53 -3.41 5.06
N SER A 251 6.58 -2.62 4.88
CA SER A 251 7.46 -2.70 3.72
C SER A 251 8.91 -2.56 4.16
N ILE A 252 9.76 -3.44 3.68
CA ILE A 252 11.20 -3.35 3.83
C ILE A 252 11.77 -2.91 2.48
N TYR A 253 12.62 -1.90 2.47
CA TYR A 253 13.22 -1.41 1.25
C TYR A 253 14.73 -1.30 1.37
N PHE A 254 15.38 -1.41 0.22
CA PHE A 254 16.80 -1.21 0.03
C PHE A 254 17.02 -0.25 -1.14
N ASN A 255 17.53 0.93 -0.83
CA ASN A 255 17.75 1.98 -1.82
C ASN A 255 19.23 2.32 -1.96
N TYR A 256 19.64 2.49 -3.20
CA TYR A 256 20.89 3.16 -3.54
C TYR A 256 20.65 4.67 -3.63
N MET A 257 21.51 5.44 -2.98
CA MET A 257 21.38 6.89 -2.84
C MET A 257 22.48 7.60 -3.61
N ILE A 258 22.10 8.55 -4.44
CA ILE A 258 23.00 9.48 -5.12
C ILE A 258 22.86 10.84 -4.44
N ASN A 259 23.96 11.36 -3.91
CA ASN A 259 24.03 12.64 -3.21
C ASN A 259 24.71 13.69 -4.11
N PHE A 260 24.18 14.89 -4.13
CA PHE A 260 24.66 16.02 -4.94
C PHE A 260 25.27 17.12 -4.08
#